data_4e7297be9b291ed592fe075f85113285
#
_entry.id   4e7297be9b291ed592fe075f85113285
#
_cell.length_a   1.000
_cell.length_b   1.000
_cell.length_c   1.000
_cell.angle_alpha   90.00
_cell.angle_beta   90.00
_cell.angle_gamma   90.00
#
_symmetry.space_group_name_H-M   'P 1'
#
loop_
_entity.id
_entity.type
_entity.pdbx_description
1 polymer ?
#
loop_
_entity_poly.entity_id
_entity_poly.type
_entity_poly.pdbx_seq_one_letter_code
_entity_poly.pdbx_strand_id
1 'polypeptide(L)'
;MGVEGHEAVAALAWHYMTPDTRTKVDAILATDHDALTAPDFIARSTWADHWRTTGHPETGAWHFINMEIDHPDMASACQAPAQGGGQACVTSQLEHFEHVLSDPATTVADRAVALKYVIHFVGDMHQPLHAADHEDRGGNCVRISLGGARTTNLHSYWDTVVVTEIDPDARHLADRLFDQISVTQKDAWQAGTVAQWAMDSFGLAKHTCTISTRLRDAPPMARPCRCPPGMMPRHARLQPGNWKRPGCGWHSC
;
A
#
# COMPACT_ATOMS: atom_id res chain seq x y z
N MET A 1 -1.15 1.78 3.09
CA MET A 1 -0.62 2.91 3.93
C MET A 1 -1.82 3.70 4.45
N GLY A 2 -1.71 4.46 5.59
CA GLY A 2 -2.81 5.28 6.12
C GLY A 2 -3.03 6.59 5.34
N VAL A 3 -4.12 7.28 5.66
CA VAL A 3 -4.52 8.53 4.98
C VAL A 3 -3.40 9.56 4.98
N GLU A 4 -2.82 9.85 6.15
CA GLU A 4 -1.77 10.86 6.32
C GLU A 4 -0.50 10.48 5.52
N GLY A 5 -0.19 9.19 5.44
CA GLY A 5 0.92 8.68 4.64
C GLY A 5 0.71 8.89 3.15
N HIS A 6 -0.45 8.51 2.62
CA HIS A 6 -0.79 8.73 1.21
C HIS A 6 -0.79 10.21 0.84
N GLU A 7 -1.41 11.04 1.67
CA GLU A 7 -1.46 12.48 1.44
C GLU A 7 -0.07 13.13 1.51
N ALA A 8 0.80 12.70 2.43
CA ALA A 8 2.17 13.21 2.52
C ALA A 8 3.00 12.82 1.30
N VAL A 9 2.90 11.57 0.82
CA VAL A 9 3.57 11.13 -0.41
C VAL A 9 3.08 11.92 -1.62
N ALA A 10 1.77 12.11 -1.75
CA ALA A 10 1.20 12.90 -2.85
C ALA A 10 1.62 14.38 -2.78
N ALA A 11 1.61 14.99 -1.60
CA ALA A 11 2.04 16.37 -1.42
C ALA A 11 3.53 16.54 -1.77
N LEU A 12 4.38 15.61 -1.33
CA LEU A 12 5.80 15.61 -1.68
C LEU A 12 6.02 15.42 -3.20
N ALA A 13 5.29 14.50 -3.83
CA ALA A 13 5.33 14.32 -5.28
C ALA A 13 4.92 15.59 -6.01
N TRP A 14 3.89 16.29 -5.52
CA TRP A 14 3.45 17.57 -6.08
C TRP A 14 4.56 18.62 -6.07
N HIS A 15 5.36 18.70 -5.00
CA HIS A 15 6.49 19.63 -4.94
C HIS A 15 7.52 19.35 -6.04
N TYR A 16 7.78 18.08 -6.37
CA TYR A 16 8.76 17.70 -7.39
C TYR A 16 8.24 17.78 -8.84
N MET A 17 6.92 17.89 -9.04
CA MET A 17 6.36 18.00 -10.38
C MET A 17 6.72 19.36 -11.03
N THR A 18 7.06 19.31 -12.33
CA THR A 18 7.20 20.53 -13.14
C THR A 18 5.84 21.24 -13.30
N PRO A 19 5.83 22.56 -13.57
CA PRO A 19 4.58 23.27 -13.84
C PRO A 19 3.76 22.65 -14.99
N ASP A 20 4.41 22.16 -16.04
CA ASP A 20 3.75 21.47 -17.16
C ASP A 20 3.09 20.17 -16.72
N THR A 21 3.78 19.37 -15.90
CA THR A 21 3.21 18.13 -15.32
C THR A 21 2.01 18.42 -14.43
N ARG A 22 2.11 19.42 -13.55
CA ARG A 22 0.96 19.86 -12.70
C ARG A 22 -0.25 20.25 -13.54
N THR A 23 -0.03 21.04 -14.59
CA THR A 23 -1.11 21.47 -15.50
C THR A 23 -1.79 20.26 -16.16
N LYS A 24 -1.03 19.25 -16.59
CA LYS A 24 -1.58 18.03 -17.18
C LYS A 24 -2.35 17.19 -16.16
N VAL A 25 -1.83 17.05 -14.96
CA VAL A 25 -2.50 16.35 -13.85
C VAL A 25 -3.82 17.05 -13.50
N ASP A 26 -3.79 18.36 -13.33
CA ASP A 26 -5.00 19.14 -13.03
C ASP A 26 -6.05 19.02 -14.15
N ALA A 27 -5.62 19.02 -15.42
CA ALA A 27 -6.52 18.83 -16.55
C ALA A 27 -7.18 17.44 -16.56
N ILE A 28 -6.47 16.40 -16.17
CA ILE A 28 -7.04 15.05 -16.01
C ILE A 28 -8.04 15.03 -14.85
N LEU A 29 -7.66 15.54 -13.68
CA LEU A 29 -8.51 15.53 -12.48
C LEU A 29 -9.75 16.41 -12.63
N ALA A 30 -9.69 17.48 -13.40
CA ALA A 30 -10.86 18.34 -13.71
C ALA A 30 -11.99 17.59 -14.44
N THR A 31 -11.70 16.46 -15.07
CA THR A 31 -12.69 15.60 -15.73
C THR A 31 -13.28 14.51 -14.83
N ASP A 32 -12.70 14.33 -13.65
CA ASP A 32 -13.13 13.32 -12.69
C ASP A 32 -14.23 13.85 -11.78
N HIS A 33 -15.45 13.34 -11.95
CA HIS A 33 -16.62 13.71 -11.17
C HIS A 33 -16.93 12.75 -10.02
N ASP A 34 -16.00 11.84 -9.72
CA ASP A 34 -16.12 10.93 -8.59
C ASP A 34 -16.13 11.71 -7.26
N ALA A 35 -17.04 11.34 -6.36
CA ALA A 35 -17.28 12.06 -5.10
C ALA A 35 -16.70 11.35 -3.85
N LEU A 36 -15.93 10.25 -4.03
CA LEU A 36 -15.37 9.51 -2.90
C LEU A 36 -14.29 10.28 -2.14
N THR A 37 -13.57 11.17 -2.82
CA THR A 37 -12.59 12.09 -2.22
C THR A 37 -12.70 13.46 -2.85
N ALA A 38 -12.07 14.48 -2.26
CA ALA A 38 -11.99 15.80 -2.88
C ALA A 38 -11.25 15.74 -4.24
N PRO A 39 -11.59 16.63 -5.20
CA PRO A 39 -11.11 16.57 -6.58
C PRO A 39 -9.71 17.21 -6.77
N ASP A 40 -8.83 17.04 -5.81
CA ASP A 40 -7.43 17.50 -5.88
C ASP A 40 -6.44 16.34 -5.80
N PHE A 41 -5.24 16.54 -6.31
CA PHE A 41 -4.22 15.53 -6.42
C PHE A 41 -3.88 14.85 -5.09
N ILE A 42 -3.83 15.60 -3.99
CA ILE A 42 -3.46 15.07 -2.69
C ILE A 42 -4.59 14.21 -2.13
N ALA A 43 -5.82 14.71 -2.12
CA ALA A 43 -6.97 13.95 -1.63
C ALA A 43 -7.26 12.71 -2.48
N ARG A 44 -7.00 12.75 -3.80
CA ARG A 44 -7.14 11.58 -4.68
C ARG A 44 -6.16 10.44 -4.35
N SER A 45 -5.12 10.69 -3.58
CA SER A 45 -4.20 9.64 -3.11
C SER A 45 -4.87 8.60 -2.22
N THR A 46 -5.98 8.92 -1.58
CA THR A 46 -6.74 7.99 -0.72
C THR A 46 -7.94 7.35 -1.43
N TRP A 47 -8.19 7.73 -2.69
CA TRP A 47 -9.37 7.29 -3.42
C TRP A 47 -9.48 5.77 -3.57
N ALA A 48 -8.37 5.06 -3.83
CA ALA A 48 -8.39 3.62 -4.07
C ALA A 48 -8.84 2.82 -2.83
N ASP A 49 -8.50 3.28 -1.63
CA ASP A 49 -8.98 2.69 -0.38
C ASP A 49 -10.49 2.91 -0.19
N HIS A 50 -10.99 4.11 -0.51
CA HIS A 50 -12.42 4.39 -0.48
C HIS A 50 -13.16 3.54 -1.52
N TRP A 51 -12.63 3.44 -2.73
CA TRP A 51 -13.19 2.62 -3.80
C TRP A 51 -13.32 1.16 -3.38
N ARG A 52 -12.24 0.56 -2.84
CA ARG A 52 -12.23 -0.80 -2.33
C ARG A 52 -13.32 -1.05 -1.28
N THR A 53 -13.54 -0.10 -0.38
CA THR A 53 -14.49 -0.24 0.74
C THR A 53 -15.93 0.07 0.36
N THR A 54 -16.17 0.75 -0.74
CA THR A 54 -17.51 1.17 -1.20
C THR A 54 -18.14 0.26 -2.25
N GLY A 55 -17.68 -0.98 -2.39
CA GLY A 55 -18.33 -1.96 -3.25
C GLY A 55 -17.38 -2.67 -4.23
N HIS A 56 -16.08 -2.42 -4.14
CA HIS A 56 -15.06 -3.00 -5.02
C HIS A 56 -14.01 -3.82 -4.25
N PRO A 57 -14.43 -4.82 -3.43
CA PRO A 57 -13.51 -5.64 -2.63
C PRO A 57 -12.54 -6.46 -3.48
N GLU A 58 -12.87 -6.68 -4.76
CA GLU A 58 -11.99 -7.36 -5.72
C GLU A 58 -10.66 -6.62 -5.94
N THR A 59 -10.63 -5.30 -5.71
CA THR A 59 -9.40 -4.49 -5.82
C THR A 59 -8.51 -4.60 -4.58
N GLY A 60 -8.97 -5.26 -3.53
CA GLY A 60 -8.24 -5.37 -2.27
C GLY A 60 -6.84 -5.96 -2.39
N ALA A 61 -6.65 -6.97 -3.26
CA ALA A 61 -5.34 -7.57 -3.50
C ALA A 61 -4.38 -6.66 -4.29
N TRP A 62 -4.86 -5.59 -4.89
CA TRP A 62 -4.05 -4.67 -5.69
C TRP A 62 -3.15 -3.76 -4.85
N HIS A 63 -3.40 -3.68 -3.53
CA HIS A 63 -2.74 -2.76 -2.62
C HIS A 63 -1.42 -3.29 -2.04
N PHE A 64 -1.06 -4.55 -2.29
CA PHE A 64 0.14 -5.17 -1.72
C PHE A 64 0.70 -6.26 -2.61
N ILE A 65 1.94 -6.68 -2.30
CA ILE A 65 2.57 -7.90 -2.79
C ILE A 65 3.17 -8.66 -1.61
N ASN A 66 2.50 -9.67 -1.13
CA ASN A 66 2.90 -10.44 0.05
C ASN A 66 3.99 -11.46 -0.30
N MET A 67 5.22 -11.01 -0.47
CA MET A 67 6.36 -11.92 -0.64
C MET A 67 6.72 -12.55 0.69
N GLU A 68 6.84 -13.88 0.71
CA GLU A 68 7.26 -14.60 1.91
C GLU A 68 8.69 -14.22 2.30
N ILE A 69 8.90 -13.86 3.58
CA ILE A 69 10.17 -13.30 4.06
C ILE A 69 11.34 -14.28 3.91
N ASP A 70 11.10 -15.58 4.15
CA ASP A 70 12.15 -16.58 4.11
C ASP A 70 12.44 -17.06 2.69
N HIS A 71 11.45 -17.00 1.81
CA HIS A 71 11.51 -17.46 0.43
C HIS A 71 10.85 -16.48 -0.53
N PRO A 72 11.44 -15.29 -0.72
CA PRO A 72 10.84 -14.26 -1.55
C PRO A 72 10.76 -14.70 -3.01
N ASP A 73 9.55 -14.72 -3.55
CA ASP A 73 9.27 -14.95 -4.96
C ASP A 73 8.16 -14.02 -5.43
N MET A 74 8.56 -12.97 -6.14
CA MET A 74 7.64 -11.95 -6.64
C MET A 74 6.64 -12.54 -7.64
N ALA A 75 7.06 -13.48 -8.47
CA ALA A 75 6.20 -14.07 -9.48
C ALA A 75 5.07 -14.92 -8.85
N SER A 76 5.38 -15.67 -7.81
CA SER A 76 4.37 -16.44 -7.08
C SER A 76 3.50 -15.57 -6.18
N ALA A 77 4.06 -14.50 -5.59
CA ALA A 77 3.31 -13.57 -4.74
C ALA A 77 2.29 -12.74 -5.54
N CYS A 78 2.53 -12.55 -6.83
CA CYS A 78 1.66 -11.80 -7.75
C CYS A 78 0.92 -12.71 -8.72
N GLN A 79 0.41 -13.87 -8.26
CA GLN A 79 -0.34 -14.77 -9.12
C GLN A 79 -1.76 -14.28 -9.39
N ALA A 80 -2.22 -14.54 -10.61
CA ALA A 80 -3.62 -14.33 -10.99
C ALA A 80 -4.55 -15.17 -10.10
N PRO A 81 -5.69 -14.63 -9.67
CA PRO A 81 -6.75 -15.44 -9.08
C PRO A 81 -7.13 -16.57 -10.05
N ALA A 82 -7.37 -17.78 -9.53
CA ALA A 82 -7.66 -18.98 -10.32
C ALA A 82 -8.90 -18.87 -11.24
N GLN A 83 -9.61 -17.75 -11.24
CA GLN A 83 -10.84 -17.49 -11.98
C GLN A 83 -10.68 -16.55 -13.19
N GLY A 84 -9.42 -16.30 -13.63
CA GLY A 84 -9.17 -15.47 -14.81
C GLY A 84 -9.38 -13.97 -14.53
N GLY A 85 -8.35 -13.29 -14.43
CA GLY A 85 -8.10 -11.86 -14.28
C GLY A 85 -6.60 -11.75 -14.19
N GLY A 86 -6.00 -10.77 -14.79
CA GLY A 86 -4.54 -10.60 -14.77
C GLY A 86 -3.96 -10.71 -13.36
N GLN A 87 -2.67 -10.76 -13.27
CA GLN A 87 -1.95 -10.71 -11.99
C GLN A 87 -2.52 -9.58 -11.12
N ALA A 88 -2.82 -9.89 -9.86
CA ALA A 88 -3.50 -8.98 -8.95
C ALA A 88 -2.59 -8.70 -7.74
N CYS A 89 -1.62 -7.81 -7.91
CA CYS A 89 -0.78 -7.30 -6.84
C CYS A 89 -0.38 -5.86 -7.16
N VAL A 90 0.17 -5.15 -6.18
CA VAL A 90 0.51 -3.72 -6.33
C VAL A 90 1.48 -3.44 -7.47
N THR A 91 2.46 -4.33 -7.71
CA THR A 91 3.44 -4.14 -8.78
C THR A 91 2.80 -4.25 -10.15
N SER A 92 2.05 -5.32 -10.41
CA SER A 92 1.40 -5.52 -11.70
C SER A 92 0.32 -4.47 -11.99
N GLN A 93 -0.41 -4.03 -10.96
CA GLN A 93 -1.43 -3.00 -11.14
C GLN A 93 -0.81 -1.62 -11.34
N LEU A 94 0.29 -1.31 -10.67
CA LEU A 94 1.00 -0.05 -10.90
C LEU A 94 1.54 0.01 -12.34
N GLU A 95 2.21 -1.03 -12.82
CA GLU A 95 2.69 -1.11 -14.21
C GLU A 95 1.53 -1.00 -15.23
N HIS A 96 0.40 -1.66 -14.94
CA HIS A 96 -0.80 -1.54 -15.77
C HIS A 96 -1.31 -0.09 -15.87
N PHE A 97 -1.47 0.58 -14.74
CA PHE A 97 -2.01 1.94 -14.72
C PHE A 97 -1.01 2.98 -15.23
N GLU A 98 0.30 2.78 -15.09
CA GLU A 98 1.33 3.58 -15.75
C GLU A 98 1.21 3.46 -17.28
N HIS A 99 0.97 2.25 -17.78
CA HIS A 99 0.72 2.04 -19.20
C HIS A 99 -0.55 2.77 -19.67
N VAL A 100 -1.67 2.64 -18.94
CA VAL A 100 -2.92 3.35 -19.23
C VAL A 100 -2.72 4.87 -19.25
N LEU A 101 -1.94 5.42 -18.31
CA LEU A 101 -1.63 6.86 -18.29
C LEU A 101 -0.82 7.31 -19.50
N SER A 102 0.11 6.48 -19.99
CA SER A 102 1.03 6.82 -21.08
C SER A 102 0.46 6.55 -22.46
N ASP A 103 -0.54 5.69 -22.60
CA ASP A 103 -1.15 5.34 -23.89
C ASP A 103 -2.00 6.50 -24.43
N PRO A 104 -1.64 7.09 -25.60
CA PRO A 104 -2.43 8.17 -26.19
C PRO A 104 -3.85 7.77 -26.61
N ALA A 105 -4.13 6.46 -26.77
CA ALA A 105 -5.45 5.96 -27.13
C ALA A 105 -6.40 5.86 -25.93
N THR A 106 -5.88 5.96 -24.71
CA THR A 106 -6.69 5.88 -23.48
C THR A 106 -7.68 7.05 -23.39
N THR A 107 -8.92 6.75 -23.01
CA THR A 107 -9.94 7.79 -22.77
C THR A 107 -9.55 8.68 -21.59
N VAL A 108 -10.07 9.90 -21.55
CA VAL A 108 -9.78 10.83 -20.45
C VAL A 108 -10.33 10.28 -19.12
N ALA A 109 -11.47 9.61 -19.13
CA ALA A 109 -12.07 8.98 -17.95
C ALA A 109 -11.20 7.84 -17.40
N ASP A 110 -10.74 6.93 -18.26
CA ASP A 110 -9.86 5.83 -17.84
C ASP A 110 -8.51 6.37 -17.34
N ARG A 111 -8.01 7.44 -17.95
CA ARG A 111 -6.79 8.11 -17.50
C ARG A 111 -6.94 8.75 -16.13
N ALA A 112 -8.11 9.30 -15.79
CA ALA A 112 -8.38 9.84 -14.46
C ALA A 112 -8.40 8.72 -13.40
N VAL A 113 -9.01 7.57 -13.73
CA VAL A 113 -8.98 6.39 -12.85
C VAL A 113 -7.56 5.87 -12.67
N ALA A 114 -6.81 5.74 -13.76
CA ALA A 114 -5.43 5.28 -13.73
C ALA A 114 -4.53 6.20 -12.88
N LEU A 115 -4.70 7.53 -13.01
CA LEU A 115 -3.95 8.49 -12.21
C LEU A 115 -4.22 8.30 -10.70
N LYS A 116 -5.48 8.11 -10.29
CA LYS A 116 -5.84 7.86 -8.89
C LYS A 116 -5.17 6.59 -8.35
N TYR A 117 -5.15 5.50 -9.12
CA TYR A 117 -4.45 4.28 -8.72
C TYR A 117 -2.94 4.46 -8.65
N VAL A 118 -2.32 5.15 -9.63
CA VAL A 118 -0.86 5.38 -9.60
C VAL A 118 -0.46 6.19 -8.37
N ILE A 119 -1.17 7.28 -8.06
CA ILE A 119 -0.89 8.10 -6.87
C ILE A 119 -0.94 7.26 -5.59
N HIS A 120 -1.93 6.38 -5.49
CA HIS A 120 -2.13 5.53 -4.32
C HIS A 120 -1.09 4.40 -4.23
N PHE A 121 -0.94 3.62 -5.31
CA PHE A 121 -0.11 2.41 -5.30
C PHE A 121 1.39 2.69 -5.18
N VAL A 122 1.87 3.83 -5.65
CA VAL A 122 3.25 4.26 -5.35
C VAL A 122 3.47 4.37 -3.85
N GLY A 123 2.51 4.94 -3.12
CA GLY A 123 2.56 5.00 -1.67
C GLY A 123 2.50 3.61 -1.02
N ASP A 124 1.55 2.78 -1.41
CA ASP A 124 1.37 1.43 -0.87
C ASP A 124 2.61 0.56 -1.07
N MET A 125 3.19 0.59 -2.26
CA MET A 125 4.36 -0.23 -2.58
C MET A 125 5.59 0.15 -1.74
N HIS A 126 5.69 1.41 -1.28
CA HIS A 126 6.79 1.86 -0.43
C HIS A 126 6.53 1.67 1.07
N GLN A 127 5.35 1.18 1.47
CA GLN A 127 5.10 0.72 2.83
C GLN A 127 5.69 -0.70 2.99
N PRO A 128 6.69 -0.90 3.88
CA PRO A 128 7.44 -2.16 3.92
C PRO A 128 6.57 -3.40 4.09
N LEU A 129 5.52 -3.35 4.91
CA LEU A 129 4.67 -4.50 5.18
C LEU A 129 3.60 -4.75 4.10
N HIS A 130 3.51 -3.89 3.08
CA HIS A 130 2.77 -4.19 1.85
C HIS A 130 3.58 -5.07 0.89
N ALA A 131 4.92 -5.14 1.08
CA ALA A 131 5.80 -5.94 0.23
C ALA A 131 6.13 -7.31 0.81
N ALA A 132 5.88 -7.57 2.09
CA ALA A 132 6.34 -8.77 2.77
C ALA A 132 5.26 -9.41 3.63
N ASP A 133 5.31 -10.74 3.74
CA ASP A 133 4.49 -11.54 4.66
C ASP A 133 5.38 -12.57 5.38
N HIS A 134 5.09 -12.80 6.65
CA HIS A 134 5.75 -13.82 7.47
C HIS A 134 4.69 -14.72 8.14
N GLU A 135 3.76 -15.23 7.35
CA GLU A 135 2.59 -15.98 7.82
C GLU A 135 1.73 -15.17 8.83
N ASP A 136 1.84 -13.83 8.79
CA ASP A 136 1.21 -12.92 9.73
C ASP A 136 0.35 -11.84 9.05
N ARG A 137 0.07 -12.02 7.75
CA ARG A 137 -0.73 -11.11 6.92
C ARG A 137 -0.09 -9.71 6.83
N GLY A 138 1.21 -9.67 6.55
CA GLY A 138 1.96 -8.42 6.48
C GLY A 138 1.97 -7.68 7.83
N GLY A 139 2.11 -8.39 8.94
CA GLY A 139 2.13 -7.82 10.29
C GLY A 139 0.76 -7.52 10.91
N ASN A 140 -0.36 -7.80 10.21
CA ASN A 140 -1.70 -7.59 10.77
C ASN A 140 -2.01 -8.48 11.97
N CYS A 141 -1.39 -9.66 12.07
CA CYS A 141 -1.52 -10.57 13.19
C CYS A 141 -0.49 -10.32 14.32
N VAL A 142 0.39 -9.33 14.18
CA VAL A 142 1.41 -8.99 15.19
C VAL A 142 0.92 -7.82 16.04
N ARG A 143 0.55 -8.08 17.29
CA ARG A 143 0.12 -7.04 18.24
C ARG A 143 1.33 -6.33 18.84
N ILE A 144 1.26 -5.01 18.90
CA ILE A 144 2.26 -4.17 19.55
C ILE A 144 1.61 -3.25 20.57
N SER A 145 2.37 -2.90 21.61
CA SER A 145 1.96 -1.93 22.63
C SER A 145 2.52 -0.56 22.28
N LEU A 146 1.67 0.46 22.36
CA LEU A 146 2.06 1.87 22.20
C LEU A 146 2.29 2.56 23.55
N GLY A 147 2.32 1.77 24.63
CA GLY A 147 2.40 2.28 26.01
C GLY A 147 1.04 2.49 26.66
N GLY A 148 1.01 2.28 27.99
CA GLY A 148 -0.24 2.25 28.74
C GLY A 148 -1.18 1.14 28.27
N ALA A 149 -2.47 1.46 28.09
CA ALA A 149 -3.48 0.52 27.57
C ALA A 149 -3.63 0.55 26.03
N ARG A 150 -2.85 1.37 25.35
CA ARG A 150 -2.95 1.53 23.88
C ARG A 150 -2.24 0.39 23.17
N THR A 151 -2.95 -0.29 22.29
CA THR A 151 -2.40 -1.38 21.45
C THR A 151 -2.85 -1.20 20.01
N THR A 152 -2.02 -1.68 19.07
CA THR A 152 -2.33 -1.78 17.65
C THR A 152 -1.72 -3.07 17.09
N ASN A 153 -1.86 -3.31 15.79
CA ASN A 153 -1.05 -4.32 15.10
C ASN A 153 0.15 -3.65 14.39
N LEU A 154 1.14 -4.46 14.01
CA LEU A 154 2.36 -3.97 13.38
C LEU A 154 2.08 -3.28 12.05
N HIS A 155 1.17 -3.82 11.24
CA HIS A 155 0.77 -3.24 9.96
C HIS A 155 0.19 -1.83 10.15
N SER A 156 -0.83 -1.69 10.99
CA SER A 156 -1.44 -0.38 11.28
C SER A 156 -0.48 0.61 11.95
N TYR A 157 0.52 0.11 12.68
CA TYR A 157 1.58 0.95 13.23
C TYR A 157 2.38 1.62 12.09
N TRP A 158 2.79 0.85 11.10
CA TRP A 158 3.51 1.36 9.93
C TRP A 158 2.63 2.22 9.03
N ASP A 159 1.35 1.84 8.85
CA ASP A 159 0.43 2.60 8.01
C ASP A 159 0.17 4.01 8.55
N THR A 160 0.00 4.14 9.87
CA THR A 160 -0.57 5.36 10.45
C THR A 160 0.29 5.92 11.58
N VAL A 161 0.63 5.09 12.59
CA VAL A 161 1.21 5.60 13.85
C VAL A 161 2.59 6.20 13.60
N VAL A 162 3.45 5.53 12.85
CA VAL A 162 4.80 6.04 12.53
C VAL A 162 4.72 7.40 11.84
N VAL A 163 3.82 7.53 10.88
CA VAL A 163 3.66 8.79 10.11
C VAL A 163 3.16 9.91 11.02
N THR A 164 2.09 9.65 11.78
CA THR A 164 1.48 10.67 12.65
C THR A 164 2.34 11.03 13.87
N GLU A 165 3.24 10.14 14.31
CA GLU A 165 4.24 10.45 15.34
C GLU A 165 5.35 11.37 14.80
N ILE A 166 5.67 11.28 13.50
CA ILE A 166 6.62 12.19 12.85
C ILE A 166 5.97 13.56 12.64
N ASP A 167 4.79 13.58 12.05
CA ASP A 167 3.96 14.77 11.85
C ASP A 167 2.52 14.36 11.52
N PRO A 168 1.52 14.80 12.28
CA PRO A 168 0.12 14.50 11.99
C PRO A 168 -0.46 15.31 10.82
N ASP A 169 0.21 16.39 10.39
CA ASP A 169 -0.18 17.16 9.20
C ASP A 169 0.62 16.68 7.98
N ALA A 170 -0.07 16.00 7.06
CA ALA A 170 0.54 15.42 5.89
C ALA A 170 1.24 16.43 4.97
N ARG A 171 0.69 17.65 4.84
CA ARG A 171 1.29 18.71 4.00
C ARG A 171 2.52 19.29 4.68
N HIS A 172 2.44 19.56 5.97
CA HIS A 172 3.59 20.01 6.74
C HIS A 172 4.73 18.97 6.75
N LEU A 173 4.39 17.67 6.86
CA LEU A 173 5.36 16.59 6.71
C LEU A 173 6.04 16.63 5.34
N ALA A 174 5.27 16.80 4.27
CA ALA A 174 5.79 16.86 2.91
C ALA A 174 6.72 18.06 2.70
N ASP A 175 6.35 19.25 3.21
CA ASP A 175 7.18 20.46 3.15
C ASP A 175 8.53 20.25 3.85
N ARG A 176 8.51 19.68 5.06
CA ARG A 176 9.73 19.37 5.82
C ARG A 176 10.62 18.34 5.11
N LEU A 177 10.03 17.30 4.53
CA LEU A 177 10.79 16.30 3.77
C LEU A 177 11.38 16.91 2.51
N PHE A 178 10.63 17.75 1.80
CA PHE A 178 11.11 18.44 0.61
C PHE A 178 12.35 19.28 0.89
N ASP A 179 12.37 19.99 2.01
CA ASP A 179 13.50 20.81 2.43
C ASP A 179 14.75 19.98 2.84
N GLN A 180 14.55 18.73 3.27
CA GLN A 180 15.61 17.85 3.77
C GLN A 180 16.17 16.93 2.68
N ILE A 181 15.39 16.59 1.65
CA ILE A 181 15.81 15.66 0.60
C ILE A 181 16.77 16.38 -0.36
N SER A 182 18.01 15.94 -0.39
CA SER A 182 19.01 16.45 -1.35
C SER A 182 18.68 15.99 -2.77
N VAL A 183 19.19 16.74 -3.77
CA VAL A 183 19.06 16.39 -5.19
C VAL A 183 19.58 14.99 -5.46
N THR A 184 20.71 14.61 -4.88
CA THR A 184 21.29 13.27 -5.04
C THR A 184 20.38 12.18 -4.50
N GLN A 185 19.76 12.39 -3.34
CA GLN A 185 18.79 11.44 -2.79
C GLN A 185 17.55 11.33 -3.68
N LYS A 186 17.00 12.47 -4.13
CA LYS A 186 15.87 12.50 -5.05
C LYS A 186 16.17 11.68 -6.31
N ASP A 187 17.30 11.94 -6.96
CA ASP A 187 17.67 11.26 -8.20
C ASP A 187 17.89 9.76 -7.98
N ALA A 188 18.48 9.37 -6.85
CA ALA A 188 18.66 7.96 -6.50
C ALA A 188 17.32 7.25 -6.24
N TRP A 189 16.36 7.91 -5.58
CA TRP A 189 15.07 7.31 -5.25
C TRP A 189 14.08 7.30 -6.42
N GLN A 190 14.25 8.17 -7.39
CA GLN A 190 13.48 8.14 -8.65
C GLN A 190 13.99 7.10 -9.64
N ALA A 191 15.19 6.57 -9.42
CA ALA A 191 15.75 5.53 -10.26
C ALA A 191 15.11 4.16 -9.97
N GLY A 192 15.23 3.26 -10.93
CA GLY A 192 14.79 1.88 -10.78
C GLY A 192 13.47 1.57 -11.47
N THR A 193 12.97 0.39 -11.17
CA THR A 193 11.72 -0.16 -11.70
C THR A 193 10.75 -0.46 -10.56
N VAL A 194 9.47 -0.63 -10.87
CA VAL A 194 8.44 -1.05 -9.92
C VAL A 194 8.87 -2.30 -9.14
N ALA A 195 9.46 -3.28 -9.83
CA ALA A 195 9.98 -4.49 -9.19
C ALA A 195 11.13 -4.21 -8.21
N GLN A 196 12.04 -3.29 -8.54
CA GLN A 196 13.14 -2.91 -7.64
C GLN A 196 12.61 -2.18 -6.40
N TRP A 197 11.68 -1.25 -6.54
CA TRP A 197 11.05 -0.55 -5.42
C TRP A 197 10.32 -1.51 -4.47
N ALA A 198 9.63 -2.53 -5.03
CA ALA A 198 9.01 -3.57 -4.21
C ALA A 198 10.05 -4.38 -3.42
N MET A 199 11.19 -4.72 -4.03
CA MET A 199 12.28 -5.42 -3.36
C MET A 199 12.97 -4.57 -2.30
N ASP A 200 13.09 -3.26 -2.50
CA ASP A 200 13.63 -2.33 -1.50
C ASP A 200 12.71 -2.29 -0.27
N SER A 201 11.41 -2.17 -0.49
CA SER A 201 10.39 -2.24 0.57
C SER A 201 10.39 -3.58 1.29
N PHE A 202 10.53 -4.69 0.56
CA PHE A 202 10.71 -6.03 1.13
C PHE A 202 11.96 -6.10 2.03
N GLY A 203 13.08 -5.55 1.58
CA GLY A 203 14.31 -5.48 2.36
C GLY A 203 14.13 -4.74 3.68
N LEU A 204 13.42 -3.61 3.67
CA LEU A 204 13.06 -2.87 4.88
C LEU A 204 12.15 -3.69 5.80
N ALA A 205 11.14 -4.36 5.27
CA ALA A 205 10.24 -5.22 6.05
C ALA A 205 11.00 -6.35 6.74
N LYS A 206 11.92 -7.00 6.05
CA LYS A 206 12.75 -8.08 6.59
C LYS A 206 13.54 -7.62 7.82
N HIS A 207 14.12 -6.42 7.79
CA HIS A 207 14.79 -5.84 8.94
C HIS A 207 13.83 -5.50 10.09
N THR A 208 12.64 -4.98 9.77
CA THR A 208 11.62 -4.61 10.74
C THR A 208 11.05 -5.82 11.46
N CYS A 209 10.75 -6.91 10.75
CA CYS A 209 10.29 -8.16 11.35
C CYS A 209 11.34 -8.76 12.29
N THR A 210 12.63 -8.63 11.98
CA THR A 210 13.73 -9.07 12.87
C THR A 210 13.77 -8.25 14.16
N ILE A 211 13.46 -6.96 14.11
CA ILE A 211 13.35 -6.11 15.30
C ILE A 211 12.13 -6.52 16.14
N SER A 212 10.99 -6.83 15.52
CA SER A 212 9.78 -7.30 16.20
C SER A 212 10.00 -8.61 16.95
N THR A 213 10.83 -9.53 16.43
CA THR A 213 11.21 -10.75 17.14
C THR A 213 12.06 -10.48 18.37
N ARG A 214 12.89 -9.44 18.38
CA ARG A 214 13.65 -9.00 19.57
C ARG A 214 12.76 -8.30 20.61
N LEU A 215 11.68 -7.65 20.18
CA LEU A 215 10.65 -7.11 21.09
C LEU A 215 9.75 -8.19 21.69
N ARG A 216 9.76 -9.42 21.15
CA ARG A 216 9.08 -10.60 21.76
C ARG A 216 9.74 -11.07 23.05
N ASP A 217 10.98 -10.68 23.34
CA ASP A 217 11.65 -10.91 24.63
C ASP A 217 11.20 -9.94 25.72
N ALA A 218 10.35 -8.97 25.42
CA ALA A 218 9.56 -8.25 26.40
C ALA A 218 8.55 -9.22 27.05
N PRO A 219 8.23 -9.07 28.36
CA PRO A 219 7.43 -10.04 29.12
C PRO A 219 6.13 -10.37 28.40
N PRO A 220 5.63 -11.62 28.49
CA PRO A 220 4.60 -12.16 27.62
C PRO A 220 3.30 -11.40 27.73
N MET A 221 3.17 -10.37 26.91
CA MET A 221 1.91 -9.73 26.62
C MET A 221 1.25 -10.54 25.52
N ALA A 222 0.19 -11.25 25.89
CA ALA A 222 -0.72 -12.04 25.08
C ALA A 222 -0.12 -12.74 23.82
N ARG A 223 -0.35 -14.04 23.74
CA ARG A 223 0.08 -14.92 22.64
C ARG A 223 -0.12 -14.25 21.29
N PRO A 224 0.85 -14.37 20.34
CA PRO A 224 0.63 -13.94 18.96
C PRO A 224 -0.67 -14.59 18.46
N CYS A 225 -1.51 -13.82 17.80
CA CYS A 225 -2.65 -14.38 17.07
C CYS A 225 -2.08 -15.32 16.00
N ARG A 226 -1.99 -16.62 16.30
CA ARG A 226 -1.83 -17.60 15.24
C ARG A 226 -3.12 -17.55 14.43
N CYS A 227 -3.04 -17.22 13.17
CA CYS A 227 -4.13 -17.52 12.26
C CYS A 227 -4.44 -19.03 12.40
N PRO A 228 -5.67 -19.46 12.66
CA PRO A 228 -5.99 -20.87 12.81
C PRO A 228 -5.45 -21.66 11.62
N PRO A 229 -4.86 -22.88 11.82
CA PRO A 229 -4.45 -23.72 10.71
C PRO A 229 -5.67 -23.99 9.83
N GLY A 230 -5.66 -23.54 8.58
CA GLY A 230 -6.78 -23.65 7.64
C GLY A 230 -7.36 -22.32 7.15
N MET A 231 -6.98 -21.16 7.73
CA MET A 231 -7.30 -19.83 7.19
C MET A 231 -6.25 -19.29 6.23
N MET A 232 -5.11 -19.93 6.13
CA MET A 232 -4.15 -19.66 5.07
C MET A 232 -4.55 -20.45 3.82
N PRO A 233 -4.60 -19.85 2.64
CA PRO A 233 -4.56 -20.65 1.43
C PRO A 233 -3.18 -21.31 1.39
N ARG A 234 -3.08 -22.54 1.88
CA ARG A 234 -2.02 -23.43 1.40
C ARG A 234 -2.18 -23.43 -0.11
N HIS A 235 -1.16 -22.95 -0.81
CA HIS A 235 -1.04 -23.00 -2.27
C HIS A 235 -2.29 -23.54 -2.95
N ALA A 236 -3.19 -22.64 -3.31
CA ALA A 236 -4.32 -22.73 -4.21
C ALA A 236 -4.84 -24.15 -4.53
N ARG A 237 -5.78 -24.62 -3.74
CA ARG A 237 -6.95 -25.27 -4.30
C ARG A 237 -8.18 -24.48 -3.87
N LEU A 238 -8.37 -23.33 -4.50
CA LEU A 238 -9.64 -22.62 -4.44
C LEU A 238 -10.64 -23.42 -5.28
N GLN A 239 -11.46 -24.22 -4.61
CA GLN A 239 -12.66 -24.77 -5.22
C GLN A 239 -13.68 -23.65 -5.42
N PRO A 240 -14.35 -23.56 -6.57
CA PRO A 240 -15.37 -22.54 -6.80
C PRO A 240 -16.58 -22.81 -5.92
N GLY A 241 -17.04 -21.83 -5.16
CA GLY A 241 -18.41 -21.85 -4.66
C GLY A 241 -18.68 -21.64 -3.18
N ASN A 242 -17.76 -21.20 -2.32
CA ASN A 242 -18.13 -21.04 -0.92
C ASN A 242 -17.55 -19.79 -0.24
N TRP A 243 -17.99 -18.62 -0.69
CA TRP A 243 -17.75 -17.32 -0.02
C TRP A 243 -18.83 -16.97 1.01
N LYS A 244 -19.57 -17.96 1.50
CA LYS A 244 -20.54 -17.78 2.60
C LYS A 244 -20.11 -18.57 3.81
N ARG A 245 -19.21 -17.99 4.65
CA ARG A 245 -19.27 -18.21 6.11
C ARG A 245 -18.58 -17.07 6.86
N PRO A 246 -19.22 -16.67 7.98
CA PRO A 246 -18.91 -15.47 8.71
C PRO A 246 -17.72 -15.71 9.66
N GLY A 247 -16.94 -14.69 9.91
CA GLY A 247 -16.21 -14.66 11.15
C GLY A 247 -14.75 -14.24 11.15
N CYS A 248 -14.22 -13.65 10.10
CA CYS A 248 -13.07 -12.76 10.23
C CYS A 248 -13.29 -11.60 9.27
N GLY A 249 -14.16 -10.72 9.67
CA GLY A 249 -14.26 -9.41 9.08
C GLY A 249 -12.95 -8.67 9.32
N TRP A 250 -12.62 -7.77 8.43
CA TRP A 250 -11.47 -6.88 8.49
C TRP A 250 -11.38 -6.06 9.81
N HIS A 251 -12.32 -6.28 10.74
CA HIS A 251 -12.46 -5.59 12.02
C HIS A 251 -12.29 -6.48 13.26
N SER A 252 -11.88 -7.73 13.12
CA SER A 252 -11.82 -8.68 14.27
C SER A 252 -10.54 -9.53 14.26
N CYS A 253 -9.38 -8.92 14.16
CA CYS A 253 -8.12 -9.48 14.65
C CYS A 253 -7.43 -8.47 15.55
#